data_67459f7156f033e9509a73712f80b5bf
#
_entry.id   67459f7156f033e9509a73712f80b5bf
#
_cell.length_a   1.000
_cell.length_b   1.000
_cell.length_c   1.000
_cell.angle_alpha   90.00
_cell.angle_beta   90.00
_cell.angle_gamma   90.00
#
_symmetry.space_group_name_H-M   'P 1'
#
loop_
_entity.id
_entity.type
_entity.pdbx_description
1 polymer ?
#
loop_
_entity_poly.entity_id
_entity_poly.type
_entity_poly.pdbx_seq_one_letter_code
_entity_poly.pdbx_strand_id
1 'polypeptide(L)'
;VVGGVTESVQNYAPSSTGSGIIVSEDGYSVANNHVIEGGGNISVTLEEGETYAAELIGADAKTDIAVLKIEASNLPAAEFGDSDQVEAGEAAIAIGNPMGLELQGTVTAGIISAINRNIMVGNTRMNLIQTDASINPGNSGGALINEYGQVIGVNSAKISLEDYEGLGFAIPINTVKPVVEELIAKGYVSGRPLTGINGRDISAMAAAFYGLPQGILVDSVAPESDTAAKGLAAGDILIGVDDIRVETISDACTVRDQHKAGETMKLTFYRRGGTREITITLMEETLNAAYNF
;
A
#
# COMPACT_ATOMS: atom_id res chain seq x y z
N VAL A 1 -15.88 -10.90 -10.32
CA VAL A 1 -16.74 -10.75 -9.13
C VAL A 1 -15.99 -9.98 -8.08
N VAL A 2 -16.62 -8.98 -7.49
CA VAL A 2 -16.04 -8.15 -6.43
C VAL A 2 -16.62 -8.63 -5.10
N GLY A 3 -15.74 -9.14 -4.23
CA GLY A 3 -16.10 -9.49 -2.86
C GLY A 3 -15.90 -8.32 -1.91
N GLY A 4 -16.69 -8.21 -0.84
CA GLY A 4 -16.44 -7.28 0.26
C GLY A 4 -15.36 -7.84 1.18
N VAL A 5 -14.35 -7.03 1.51
CA VAL A 5 -13.33 -7.37 2.51
C VAL A 5 -13.67 -6.64 3.79
N THR A 6 -13.92 -7.38 4.88
CA THR A 6 -14.24 -6.80 6.18
C THR A 6 -13.39 -7.41 7.28
N GLU A 7 -13.00 -6.58 8.23
CA GLU A 7 -12.30 -7.01 9.44
C GLU A 7 -13.32 -7.26 10.56
N SER A 8 -13.66 -8.49 10.86
CA SER A 8 -14.00 -9.04 12.19
C SER A 8 -14.77 -10.37 12.16
N VAL A 9 -14.37 -11.29 12.98
CA VAL A 9 -15.14 -12.47 13.40
C VAL A 9 -15.36 -12.37 14.91
N GLN A 10 -16.16 -11.45 15.36
CA GLN A 10 -16.90 -11.43 16.64
C GLN A 10 -17.53 -10.03 16.79
N ASN A 11 -18.83 -9.91 16.89
CA ASN A 11 -19.73 -8.81 17.31
C ASN A 11 -19.16 -7.38 17.58
N TYR A 12 -18.05 -6.99 16.94
CA TYR A 12 -17.50 -5.64 16.91
C TYR A 12 -17.71 -5.10 15.51
N ALA A 13 -18.04 -3.81 15.40
CA ALA A 13 -18.03 -3.13 14.12
C ALA A 13 -16.64 -3.27 13.49
N PRO A 14 -16.51 -3.56 12.19
CA PRO A 14 -15.21 -3.64 11.53
C PRO A 14 -14.46 -2.32 11.68
N SER A 15 -13.16 -2.39 11.94
CA SER A 15 -12.30 -1.21 12.02
C SER A 15 -12.05 -0.60 10.64
N SER A 16 -12.11 -1.41 9.58
CA SER A 16 -12.02 -0.99 8.19
C SER A 16 -12.89 -1.88 7.30
N THR A 17 -13.40 -1.33 6.20
CA THR A 17 -14.15 -2.05 5.16
C THR A 17 -13.67 -1.63 3.78
N GLY A 18 -13.68 -2.56 2.83
CA GLY A 18 -13.34 -2.30 1.45
C GLY A 18 -13.86 -3.39 0.53
N SER A 19 -13.37 -3.39 -0.69
CA SER A 19 -13.70 -4.37 -1.72
C SER A 19 -12.50 -5.24 -2.06
N GLY A 20 -12.75 -6.34 -2.75
CA GLY A 20 -11.70 -7.19 -3.28
C GLY A 20 -12.10 -7.79 -4.62
N ILE A 21 -11.12 -8.25 -5.38
CA ILE A 21 -11.27 -8.89 -6.69
C ILE A 21 -10.83 -10.34 -6.56
N ILE A 22 -11.72 -11.29 -6.80
CA ILE A 22 -11.36 -12.72 -6.85
C ILE A 22 -10.53 -12.95 -8.12
N VAL A 23 -9.33 -13.48 -7.97
CA VAL A 23 -8.36 -13.66 -9.06
C VAL A 23 -8.09 -15.12 -9.40
N SER A 24 -8.61 -16.05 -8.58
CA SER A 24 -8.51 -17.48 -8.85
C SER A 24 -9.74 -18.26 -8.35
N GLU A 25 -10.03 -19.39 -8.99
CA GLU A 25 -11.16 -20.26 -8.64
C GLU A 25 -11.04 -20.88 -7.24
N ASP A 26 -9.83 -20.96 -6.69
CA ASP A 26 -9.52 -21.55 -5.39
C ASP A 26 -9.49 -20.53 -4.25
N GLY A 27 -9.82 -19.25 -4.50
CA GLY A 27 -10.08 -18.26 -3.46
C GLY A 27 -8.99 -17.23 -3.19
N TYR A 28 -7.99 -17.08 -4.08
CA TYR A 28 -7.13 -15.90 -4.00
C TYR A 28 -7.90 -14.64 -4.43
N SER A 29 -7.73 -13.59 -3.68
CA SER A 29 -8.32 -12.28 -3.97
C SER A 29 -7.33 -11.14 -3.74
N VAL A 30 -7.49 -10.08 -4.52
CA VAL A 30 -6.71 -8.84 -4.42
C VAL A 30 -7.54 -7.78 -3.71
N ALA A 31 -6.93 -7.06 -2.79
CA ALA A 31 -7.48 -5.89 -2.12
C ALA A 31 -6.42 -4.78 -2.04
N ASN A 32 -6.78 -3.60 -1.55
CA ASN A 32 -5.78 -2.61 -1.18
C ASN A 32 -5.14 -2.95 0.18
N ASN A 33 -3.84 -2.67 0.30
CA ASN A 33 -3.13 -2.83 1.57
C ASN A 33 -3.73 -1.95 2.68
N HIS A 34 -4.06 -0.69 2.41
CA HIS A 34 -4.61 0.22 3.41
C HIS A 34 -5.98 -0.22 3.97
N VAL A 35 -6.71 -1.11 3.27
CA VAL A 35 -7.99 -1.67 3.75
C VAL A 35 -7.75 -2.69 4.85
N ILE A 36 -6.63 -3.41 4.80
CA ILE A 36 -6.32 -4.51 5.73
C ILE A 36 -5.20 -4.18 6.73
N GLU A 37 -4.53 -3.04 6.55
CA GLU A 37 -3.39 -2.61 7.36
C GLU A 37 -3.80 -2.45 8.83
N GLY A 38 -3.03 -3.08 9.74
CA GLY A 38 -3.30 -3.07 11.18
C GLY A 38 -4.41 -4.02 11.63
N GLY A 39 -5.04 -4.74 10.70
CA GLY A 39 -6.10 -5.71 10.98
C GLY A 39 -5.60 -7.00 11.63
N GLY A 40 -6.30 -7.44 12.69
CA GLY A 40 -6.00 -8.72 13.36
C GLY A 40 -6.75 -9.91 12.77
N ASN A 41 -7.98 -9.69 12.29
CA ASN A 41 -8.85 -10.72 11.72
C ASN A 41 -9.47 -10.19 10.43
N ILE A 42 -9.18 -10.85 9.33
CA ILE A 42 -9.72 -10.47 8.02
C ILE A 42 -10.83 -11.45 7.63
N SER A 43 -11.91 -10.94 7.08
CA SER A 43 -12.96 -11.76 6.49
C SER A 43 -13.35 -11.25 5.12
N VAL A 44 -13.75 -12.14 4.24
CA VAL A 44 -14.27 -11.84 2.90
C VAL A 44 -15.71 -12.33 2.83
N THR A 45 -16.62 -11.44 2.44
CA THR A 45 -18.02 -11.78 2.19
C THR A 45 -18.26 -11.79 0.68
N LEU A 46 -18.74 -12.90 0.16
CA LEU A 46 -19.09 -13.05 -1.26
C LEU A 46 -20.44 -12.41 -1.55
N GLU A 47 -20.77 -12.28 -2.85
CA GLU A 47 -22.02 -11.67 -3.32
C GLU A 47 -23.25 -12.38 -2.78
N GLU A 48 -23.21 -13.70 -2.65
CA GLU A 48 -24.28 -14.52 -2.12
C GLU A 48 -24.48 -14.37 -0.61
N GLY A 49 -23.62 -13.58 0.07
CA GLY A 49 -23.68 -13.31 1.50
C GLY A 49 -22.89 -14.28 2.37
N GLU A 50 -22.22 -15.27 1.79
CA GLU A 50 -21.34 -16.18 2.52
C GLU A 50 -20.07 -15.44 2.97
N THR A 51 -19.70 -15.62 4.23
CA THR A 51 -18.52 -14.98 4.83
C THR A 51 -17.47 -16.01 5.20
N TYR A 52 -16.24 -15.80 4.78
CA TYR A 52 -15.08 -16.64 5.02
C TYR A 52 -14.04 -15.89 5.83
N ALA A 53 -13.38 -16.59 6.75
CA ALA A 53 -12.13 -16.09 7.32
C ALA A 53 -11.07 -16.07 6.20
N ALA A 54 -10.31 -15.00 6.12
CA ALA A 54 -9.30 -14.83 5.09
C ALA A 54 -7.90 -14.81 5.72
N GLU A 55 -6.98 -15.51 5.08
CA GLU A 55 -5.56 -15.46 5.38
C GLU A 55 -4.89 -14.38 4.56
N LEU A 56 -4.05 -13.55 5.20
CA LEU A 56 -3.18 -12.62 4.49
C LEU A 56 -1.97 -13.38 3.92
N ILE A 57 -1.94 -13.53 2.61
CA ILE A 57 -0.82 -14.18 1.91
C ILE A 57 0.37 -13.24 1.81
N GLY A 58 0.13 -11.98 1.54
CA GLY A 58 1.14 -10.94 1.48
C GLY A 58 0.56 -9.58 1.16
N ALA A 59 1.34 -8.53 1.46
CA ALA A 59 0.98 -7.16 1.16
C ALA A 59 2.20 -6.35 0.73
N ASP A 60 1.98 -5.35 -0.11
CA ASP A 60 2.98 -4.37 -0.54
C ASP A 60 2.43 -2.96 -0.33
N ALA A 61 2.90 -2.30 0.70
CA ALA A 61 2.48 -0.95 1.05
C ALA A 61 2.84 0.08 -0.03
N LYS A 62 3.89 -0.17 -0.81
CA LYS A 62 4.35 0.74 -1.87
C LYS A 62 3.39 0.79 -3.06
N THR A 63 2.82 -0.34 -3.46
CA THR A 63 1.79 -0.40 -4.51
C THR A 63 0.37 -0.34 -3.96
N ASP A 64 0.21 -0.37 -2.62
CA ASP A 64 -1.08 -0.44 -1.95
C ASP A 64 -1.90 -1.68 -2.36
N ILE A 65 -1.23 -2.82 -2.54
CA ILE A 65 -1.85 -4.11 -2.92
C ILE A 65 -1.66 -5.14 -1.81
N ALA A 66 -2.70 -5.90 -1.54
CA ALA A 66 -2.68 -7.07 -0.67
C ALA A 66 -3.32 -8.28 -1.37
N VAL A 67 -2.84 -9.46 -1.05
CA VAL A 67 -3.40 -10.74 -1.51
C VAL A 67 -3.93 -11.51 -0.30
N LEU A 68 -5.19 -11.88 -0.40
CA LEU A 68 -5.92 -12.66 0.60
C LEU A 68 -6.26 -14.03 0.03
N LYS A 69 -6.38 -15.04 0.90
CA LYS A 69 -6.84 -16.39 0.57
C LYS A 69 -8.00 -16.79 1.45
N ILE A 70 -9.06 -17.28 0.83
CA ILE A 70 -10.20 -17.90 1.51
C ILE A 70 -10.29 -19.37 1.13
N GLU A 71 -10.81 -20.18 2.04
CA GLU A 71 -11.06 -21.61 1.80
C GLU A 71 -12.40 -21.80 1.09
N ALA A 72 -12.39 -21.52 -0.24
CA ALA A 72 -13.53 -21.70 -1.13
C ALA A 72 -13.03 -22.25 -2.48
N SER A 73 -13.93 -22.78 -3.29
CA SER A 73 -13.61 -23.39 -4.58
C SER A 73 -14.68 -23.08 -5.62
N ASN A 74 -14.32 -23.19 -6.89
CA ASN A 74 -15.18 -22.89 -8.04
C ASN A 74 -15.67 -21.45 -8.05
N LEU A 75 -14.87 -20.53 -7.52
CA LEU A 75 -15.21 -19.11 -7.55
C LEU A 75 -15.00 -18.53 -8.96
N PRO A 76 -15.86 -17.59 -9.39
CA PRO A 76 -15.66 -16.91 -10.65
C PRO A 76 -14.47 -15.94 -10.54
N ALA A 77 -13.35 -16.27 -11.18
CA ALA A 77 -12.17 -15.41 -11.25
C ALA A 77 -12.39 -14.27 -12.25
N ALA A 78 -11.90 -13.08 -11.91
CA ALA A 78 -11.91 -11.94 -12.81
C ALA A 78 -10.87 -12.07 -13.93
N GLU A 79 -11.23 -11.65 -15.15
CA GLU A 79 -10.29 -11.55 -16.26
C GLU A 79 -9.52 -10.23 -16.17
N PHE A 80 -8.18 -10.30 -16.26
CA PHE A 80 -7.33 -9.13 -16.30
C PHE A 80 -7.10 -8.65 -17.74
N GLY A 81 -7.41 -7.38 -17.99
CA GLY A 81 -7.08 -6.69 -19.22
C GLY A 81 -5.61 -6.28 -19.33
N ASP A 82 -5.35 -5.28 -20.16
CA ASP A 82 -4.05 -4.66 -20.37
C ASP A 82 -4.15 -3.14 -20.18
N SER A 83 -3.64 -2.64 -19.05
CA SER A 83 -3.73 -1.21 -18.73
C SER A 83 -2.80 -0.32 -19.57
N ASP A 84 -1.84 -0.90 -20.30
CA ASP A 84 -0.97 -0.14 -21.19
C ASP A 84 -1.65 0.18 -22.53
N GLN A 85 -2.75 -0.51 -22.86
CA GLN A 85 -3.56 -0.26 -24.04
C GLN A 85 -4.74 0.69 -23.78
N VAL A 86 -4.97 1.07 -22.53
CA VAL A 86 -6.07 1.96 -22.14
C VAL A 86 -5.82 3.37 -22.62
N GLU A 87 -6.85 4.00 -23.23
CA GLU A 87 -6.79 5.37 -23.71
C GLU A 87 -7.77 6.27 -22.95
N ALA A 88 -7.45 7.57 -22.87
CA ALA A 88 -8.36 8.56 -22.30
C ALA A 88 -9.62 8.69 -23.18
N GLY A 89 -10.79 8.69 -22.54
CA GLY A 89 -12.10 8.72 -23.20
C GLY A 89 -12.77 7.35 -23.30
N GLU A 90 -12.07 6.23 -23.03
CA GLU A 90 -12.68 4.90 -22.97
C GLU A 90 -13.64 4.78 -21.78
N ALA A 91 -14.63 3.90 -21.91
CA ALA A 91 -15.57 3.60 -20.83
C ALA A 91 -14.84 2.96 -19.63
N ALA A 92 -15.16 3.43 -18.45
CA ALA A 92 -14.65 2.93 -17.18
C ALA A 92 -15.81 2.62 -16.22
N ILE A 93 -15.84 1.41 -15.70
CA ILE A 93 -16.85 0.96 -14.75
C ILE A 93 -16.15 0.56 -13.47
N ALA A 94 -16.45 1.26 -12.38
CA ALA A 94 -15.94 0.94 -11.06
C ALA A 94 -16.94 0.09 -10.29
N ILE A 95 -16.47 -1.01 -9.71
CA ILE A 95 -17.28 -1.95 -8.93
C ILE A 95 -16.69 -2.05 -7.53
N GLY A 96 -17.58 -2.02 -6.52
CA GLY A 96 -17.19 -2.13 -5.13
C GLY A 96 -18.34 -2.09 -4.16
N ASN A 97 -18.04 -2.03 -2.87
CA ASN A 97 -19.02 -2.07 -1.78
C ASN A 97 -18.91 -0.81 -0.91
N PRO A 98 -19.28 0.39 -1.43
CA PRO A 98 -19.29 1.60 -0.62
C PRO A 98 -20.23 1.42 0.57
N MET A 99 -19.82 1.87 1.75
CA MET A 99 -20.57 1.70 3.01
C MET A 99 -20.77 0.24 3.46
N GLY A 100 -19.93 -0.68 3.00
CA GLY A 100 -19.98 -2.09 3.41
C GLY A 100 -21.10 -2.90 2.77
N LEU A 101 -21.65 -3.88 3.52
CA LEU A 101 -22.61 -4.84 2.98
C LEU A 101 -23.98 -4.23 2.58
N GLU A 102 -24.33 -3.05 3.09
CA GLU A 102 -25.61 -2.39 2.77
C GLU A 102 -25.71 -1.95 1.30
N LEU A 103 -24.58 -1.60 0.68
CA LEU A 103 -24.47 -1.20 -0.72
C LEU A 103 -23.57 -2.15 -1.52
N GLN A 104 -23.62 -3.43 -1.19
CA GLN A 104 -22.84 -4.46 -1.88
C GLN A 104 -23.15 -4.50 -3.38
N GLY A 105 -22.08 -4.65 -4.20
CA GLY A 105 -22.22 -4.72 -5.65
C GLY A 105 -22.54 -3.38 -6.31
N THR A 106 -22.25 -2.25 -5.66
CA THR A 106 -22.42 -0.93 -6.28
C THR A 106 -21.53 -0.79 -7.52
N VAL A 107 -22.16 -0.38 -8.60
CA VAL A 107 -21.52 -0.11 -9.89
C VAL A 107 -21.65 1.38 -10.21
N THR A 108 -20.54 2.02 -10.48
CA THR A 108 -20.48 3.39 -11.00
C THR A 108 -19.81 3.41 -12.37
N ALA A 109 -20.26 4.27 -13.27
CA ALA A 109 -19.72 4.36 -14.62
C ALA A 109 -19.26 5.78 -14.93
N GLY A 110 -18.22 5.86 -15.71
CA GLY A 110 -17.61 7.08 -16.23
C GLY A 110 -16.70 6.74 -17.39
N ILE A 111 -15.65 7.54 -17.56
CA ILE A 111 -14.61 7.35 -18.55
C ILE A 111 -13.22 7.33 -17.91
N ILE A 112 -12.24 6.87 -18.63
CA ILE A 112 -10.84 7.12 -18.33
C ILE A 112 -10.56 8.60 -18.60
N SER A 113 -10.39 9.38 -17.55
CA SER A 113 -10.12 10.82 -17.65
C SER A 113 -8.67 11.12 -18.01
N ALA A 114 -7.74 10.27 -17.55
CA ALA A 114 -6.32 10.33 -17.89
C ALA A 114 -5.59 9.04 -17.52
N ILE A 115 -4.44 8.82 -18.16
CA ILE A 115 -3.50 7.75 -17.84
C ILE A 115 -2.18 8.34 -17.35
N ASN A 116 -1.34 7.49 -16.73
CA ASN A 116 0.02 7.87 -16.30
C ASN A 116 0.06 9.08 -15.34
N ARG A 117 -0.95 9.19 -14.45
CA ARG A 117 -0.97 10.23 -13.41
C ARG A 117 0.00 9.89 -12.30
N ASN A 118 1.13 10.60 -12.27
CA ASN A 118 2.11 10.49 -11.17
C ASN A 118 1.65 11.34 -9.99
N ILE A 119 1.09 10.69 -8.96
CA ILE A 119 0.51 11.35 -7.77
C ILE A 119 1.28 10.89 -6.54
N MET A 120 1.50 11.81 -5.61
CA MET A 120 2.00 11.49 -4.28
C MET A 120 0.84 10.99 -3.41
N VAL A 121 0.91 9.75 -2.96
CA VAL A 121 -0.06 9.12 -2.04
C VAL A 121 0.66 8.85 -0.73
N GLY A 122 0.39 9.68 0.26
CA GLY A 122 1.25 9.70 1.44
C GLY A 122 2.69 10.00 1.01
N ASN A 123 3.58 9.05 1.21
CA ASN A 123 5.02 9.19 0.96
C ASN A 123 5.48 8.51 -0.34
N THR A 124 4.57 7.88 -1.07
CA THR A 124 4.89 7.09 -2.25
C THR A 124 4.39 7.78 -3.51
N ARG A 125 5.25 7.88 -4.53
CA ARG A 125 4.83 8.31 -5.86
C ARG A 125 4.23 7.11 -6.60
N MET A 126 2.95 7.20 -6.94
CA MET A 126 2.23 6.17 -7.67
C MET A 126 1.87 6.66 -9.08
N ASN A 127 1.98 5.78 -10.06
CA ASN A 127 1.47 6.01 -11.41
C ASN A 127 0.06 5.40 -11.49
N LEU A 128 -0.94 6.21 -11.82
CA LEU A 128 -2.35 5.86 -11.66
C LEU A 128 -3.14 6.14 -12.95
N ILE A 129 -4.25 5.40 -13.10
CA ILE A 129 -5.34 5.70 -14.01
C ILE A 129 -6.29 6.67 -13.28
N GLN A 130 -6.68 7.76 -13.96
CA GLN A 130 -7.72 8.68 -13.48
C GLN A 130 -9.05 8.40 -14.18
N THR A 131 -10.14 8.38 -13.42
CA THR A 131 -11.51 8.21 -13.94
C THR A 131 -12.46 9.22 -13.26
N ASP A 132 -13.55 9.55 -13.92
CA ASP A 132 -14.67 10.28 -13.34
C ASP A 132 -15.80 9.35 -12.85
N ALA A 133 -15.67 8.03 -13.03
CA ALA A 133 -16.47 7.06 -12.30
C ALA A 133 -16.30 7.28 -10.79
N SER A 134 -17.38 7.33 -10.03
CA SER A 134 -17.36 7.67 -8.61
C SER A 134 -16.57 6.63 -7.80
N ILE A 135 -15.42 7.01 -7.25
CA ILE A 135 -14.62 6.22 -6.31
C ILE A 135 -14.77 6.82 -4.92
N ASN A 136 -15.31 6.04 -4.01
CA ASN A 136 -15.63 6.45 -2.64
C ASN A 136 -15.07 5.42 -1.63
N PRO A 137 -14.96 5.76 -0.35
CA PRO A 137 -14.63 4.78 0.70
C PRO A 137 -15.55 3.55 0.60
N GLY A 138 -14.92 2.36 0.57
CA GLY A 138 -15.57 1.08 0.33
C GLY A 138 -15.36 0.52 -1.09
N ASN A 139 -15.14 1.35 -2.13
CA ASN A 139 -14.72 0.88 -3.45
C ASN A 139 -13.23 0.51 -3.50
N SER A 140 -12.42 0.96 -2.52
CA SER A 140 -11.00 0.59 -2.41
C SER A 140 -10.83 -0.92 -2.47
N GLY A 141 -9.91 -1.38 -3.32
CA GLY A 141 -9.64 -2.80 -3.58
C GLY A 141 -10.56 -3.43 -4.61
N GLY A 142 -11.66 -2.77 -5.00
CA GLY A 142 -12.58 -3.21 -6.05
C GLY A 142 -12.02 -2.97 -7.46
N ALA A 143 -12.71 -3.50 -8.46
CA ALA A 143 -12.27 -3.45 -9.85
C ALA A 143 -12.64 -2.14 -10.55
N LEU A 144 -11.72 -1.61 -11.36
CA LEU A 144 -12.02 -0.76 -12.50
C LEU A 144 -11.98 -1.65 -13.74
N ILE A 145 -13.09 -1.74 -14.48
CA ILE A 145 -13.20 -2.59 -15.67
C ILE A 145 -13.47 -1.77 -16.94
N ASN A 146 -13.07 -2.32 -18.07
CA ASN A 146 -13.39 -1.79 -19.39
C ASN A 146 -14.75 -2.27 -19.89
N GLU A 147 -15.14 -1.86 -21.10
CA GLU A 147 -16.41 -2.26 -21.75
C GLU A 147 -16.51 -3.76 -22.06
N TYR A 148 -15.37 -4.48 -22.02
CA TYR A 148 -15.32 -5.94 -22.23
C TYR A 148 -15.43 -6.74 -20.93
N GLY A 149 -15.56 -6.06 -19.77
CA GLY A 149 -15.61 -6.68 -18.45
C GLY A 149 -14.25 -7.09 -17.89
N GLN A 150 -13.16 -6.67 -18.51
CA GLN A 150 -11.81 -6.97 -18.07
C GLN A 150 -11.32 -5.94 -17.05
N VAL A 151 -10.65 -6.39 -16.00
CA VAL A 151 -10.06 -5.51 -14.98
C VAL A 151 -8.85 -4.78 -15.57
N ILE A 152 -8.93 -3.46 -15.64
CA ILE A 152 -7.86 -2.57 -16.09
C ILE A 152 -7.17 -1.84 -14.94
N GLY A 153 -7.76 -1.89 -13.73
CA GLY A 153 -7.16 -1.30 -12.53
C GLY A 153 -7.84 -1.74 -11.25
N VAL A 154 -7.20 -1.45 -10.12
CA VAL A 154 -7.73 -1.63 -8.77
C VAL A 154 -8.05 -0.25 -8.19
N ASN A 155 -9.31 -0.02 -7.84
CA ASN A 155 -9.80 1.26 -7.29
C ASN A 155 -9.11 1.60 -5.96
N SER A 156 -8.78 2.87 -5.73
CA SER A 156 -8.22 3.32 -4.46
C SER A 156 -8.83 4.66 -4.03
N ALA A 157 -9.71 4.63 -3.05
CA ALA A 157 -10.32 5.83 -2.47
C ALA A 157 -9.37 6.60 -1.53
N LYS A 158 -8.25 5.98 -1.08
CA LYS A 158 -7.18 6.66 -0.32
C LYS A 158 -6.60 7.86 -1.07
N ILE A 159 -6.75 7.88 -2.39
CA ILE A 159 -6.19 8.87 -3.29
C ILE A 159 -7.23 9.97 -3.63
N SER A 160 -8.45 9.88 -3.08
CA SER A 160 -9.46 10.91 -3.32
C SER A 160 -9.01 12.23 -2.71
N LEU A 161 -9.07 13.29 -3.51
CA LEU A 161 -8.90 14.65 -3.03
C LEU A 161 -10.25 15.09 -2.47
N GLU A 162 -10.40 15.13 -1.15
CA GLU A 162 -11.67 15.34 -0.41
C GLU A 162 -12.51 16.54 -0.89
N ASP A 163 -11.88 17.51 -1.55
CA ASP A 163 -12.53 18.74 -2.02
C ASP A 163 -12.88 18.74 -3.52
N TYR A 164 -12.63 17.61 -4.25
CA TYR A 164 -12.82 17.58 -5.71
C TYR A 164 -13.68 16.40 -6.15
N GLU A 165 -14.90 16.67 -6.59
CA GLU A 165 -15.77 15.67 -7.22
C GLU A 165 -15.26 15.29 -8.62
N GLY A 166 -15.45 14.03 -9.02
CA GLY A 166 -15.09 13.53 -10.35
C GLY A 166 -13.59 13.22 -10.55
N LEU A 167 -12.81 13.12 -9.46
CA LEU A 167 -11.43 12.69 -9.49
C LEU A 167 -11.27 11.36 -8.78
N GLY A 168 -11.55 10.25 -9.48
CA GLY A 168 -11.27 8.91 -9.05
C GLY A 168 -9.93 8.39 -9.56
N PHE A 169 -9.30 7.47 -8.83
CA PHE A 169 -8.03 6.86 -9.20
C PHE A 169 -8.04 5.36 -9.03
N ALA A 170 -7.32 4.67 -9.93
CA ALA A 170 -7.09 3.24 -9.84
C ALA A 170 -5.63 2.90 -10.13
N ILE A 171 -5.13 1.86 -9.49
CA ILE A 171 -3.80 1.30 -9.70
C ILE A 171 -3.84 0.48 -10.99
N PRO A 172 -3.01 0.76 -12.02
CA PRO A 172 -3.04 0.03 -13.28
C PRO A 172 -2.85 -1.46 -13.10
N ILE A 173 -3.62 -2.28 -13.81
CA ILE A 173 -3.57 -3.74 -13.64
C ILE A 173 -2.20 -4.33 -14.02
N ASN A 174 -1.46 -3.73 -14.96
CA ASN A 174 -0.11 -4.16 -15.31
C ASN A 174 0.93 -3.87 -14.20
N THR A 175 0.63 -2.94 -13.29
CA THR A 175 1.39 -2.76 -12.04
C THR A 175 1.00 -3.81 -11.01
N VAL A 176 -0.28 -4.19 -10.95
CA VAL A 176 -0.83 -5.13 -9.96
C VAL A 176 -0.40 -6.58 -10.24
N LYS A 177 -0.47 -7.02 -11.51
CA LYS A 177 -0.17 -8.41 -11.90
C LYS A 177 1.13 -8.97 -11.31
N PRO A 178 2.31 -8.35 -11.55
CA PRO A 178 3.57 -8.88 -11.05
C PRO A 178 3.66 -8.86 -9.51
N VAL A 179 3.04 -7.87 -8.87
CA VAL A 179 2.96 -7.80 -7.40
C VAL A 179 2.15 -8.97 -6.85
N VAL A 180 0.98 -9.24 -7.41
CA VAL A 180 0.12 -10.38 -7.00
C VAL A 180 0.84 -11.71 -7.19
N GLU A 181 1.51 -11.92 -8.32
CA GLU A 181 2.27 -13.13 -8.59
C GLU A 181 3.39 -13.35 -7.55
N GLU A 182 4.14 -12.29 -7.20
CA GLU A 182 5.17 -12.39 -6.17
C GLU A 182 4.60 -12.60 -4.76
N LEU A 183 3.52 -11.91 -4.41
CA LEU A 183 2.86 -12.09 -3.12
C LEU A 183 2.33 -13.52 -2.96
N ILE A 184 1.71 -14.10 -3.99
CA ILE A 184 1.27 -15.51 -3.95
C ILE A 184 2.46 -16.47 -3.82
N ALA A 185 3.55 -16.23 -4.58
CA ALA A 185 4.69 -17.13 -4.62
C ALA A 185 5.59 -17.05 -3.37
N LYS A 186 5.74 -15.87 -2.77
CA LYS A 186 6.78 -15.58 -1.77
C LYS A 186 6.23 -14.94 -0.48
N GLY A 187 5.03 -14.36 -0.49
CA GLY A 187 4.47 -13.56 0.59
C GLY A 187 4.94 -12.10 0.61
N TYR A 188 5.89 -11.72 -0.22
CA TYR A 188 6.42 -10.35 -0.32
C TYR A 188 6.89 -10.02 -1.74
N VAL A 189 7.08 -8.73 -2.03
CA VAL A 189 7.60 -8.24 -3.32
C VAL A 189 9.12 -8.11 -3.23
N SER A 190 9.83 -8.85 -4.08
CA SER A 190 11.30 -8.87 -4.09
C SER A 190 11.91 -7.53 -4.44
N GLY A 191 13.09 -7.26 -3.87
CA GLY A 191 13.87 -6.06 -4.15
C GLY A 191 13.40 -4.80 -3.44
N ARG A 192 12.36 -4.86 -2.61
CA ARG A 192 11.95 -3.73 -1.77
C ARG A 192 13.02 -3.43 -0.74
N PRO A 193 13.60 -2.22 -0.73
CA PRO A 193 14.66 -1.88 0.21
C PRO A 193 14.11 -1.55 1.59
N LEU A 194 14.81 -2.00 2.64
CA LEU A 194 14.50 -1.70 4.03
C LEU A 194 15.80 -1.40 4.79
N THR A 195 15.81 -0.36 5.62
CA THR A 195 16.97 -0.05 6.48
C THR A 195 16.94 -0.81 7.80
N GLY A 196 15.77 -1.31 8.19
CA GLY A 196 15.55 -1.94 9.49
C GLY A 196 15.40 -0.94 10.64
N ILE A 197 15.07 0.32 10.34
CA ILE A 197 14.82 1.35 11.35
C ILE A 197 13.32 1.45 11.61
N ASN A 198 12.92 1.50 12.88
CA ASN A 198 11.61 1.95 13.30
C ASN A 198 11.78 3.27 14.05
N GLY A 199 11.01 4.29 13.67
CA GLY A 199 11.17 5.64 14.21
C GLY A 199 9.90 6.47 14.08
N ARG A 200 10.00 7.70 14.56
CA ARG A 200 8.94 8.70 14.48
C ARG A 200 9.48 10.09 14.22
N ASP A 201 8.70 10.91 13.57
CA ASP A 201 9.07 12.28 13.25
C ASP A 201 9.18 13.15 14.52
N ILE A 202 10.21 13.96 14.60
CA ILE A 202 10.32 15.02 15.61
C ILE A 202 9.73 16.29 15.00
N SER A 203 8.64 16.78 15.56
CA SER A 203 8.06 18.04 15.10
C SER A 203 9.03 19.22 15.28
N ALA A 204 8.94 20.22 14.39
CA ALA A 204 9.77 21.42 14.46
C ALA A 204 9.68 22.11 15.85
N MET A 205 8.48 22.11 16.46
CA MET A 205 8.26 22.68 17.80
C MET A 205 9.03 21.89 18.87
N ALA A 206 8.98 20.55 18.84
CA ALA A 206 9.69 19.69 19.80
C ALA A 206 11.20 19.82 19.61
N ALA A 207 11.68 19.82 18.37
CA ALA A 207 13.10 20.02 18.04
C ALA A 207 13.61 21.36 18.64
N ALA A 208 12.89 22.45 18.39
CA ALA A 208 13.26 23.78 18.93
C ALA A 208 13.22 23.81 20.47
N PHE A 209 12.20 23.22 21.10
CA PHE A 209 12.05 23.23 22.56
C PHE A 209 13.17 22.46 23.27
N TYR A 210 13.62 21.31 22.71
CA TYR A 210 14.67 20.49 23.30
C TYR A 210 16.07 20.83 22.79
N GLY A 211 16.24 21.78 21.86
CA GLY A 211 17.52 22.11 21.25
C GLY A 211 18.10 20.96 20.40
N LEU A 212 17.23 20.15 19.78
CA LEU A 212 17.58 19.02 18.95
C LEU A 212 17.40 19.37 17.46
N PRO A 213 18.07 18.67 16.53
CA PRO A 213 17.76 18.80 15.11
C PRO A 213 16.38 18.21 14.83
N GLN A 214 15.68 18.79 13.87
CA GLN A 214 14.49 18.17 13.27
C GLN A 214 14.94 16.96 12.45
N GLY A 215 14.17 15.87 12.51
CA GLY A 215 14.49 14.60 11.88
C GLY A 215 13.66 13.46 12.44
N ILE A 216 14.14 12.24 12.26
CA ILE A 216 13.46 11.01 12.66
C ILE A 216 14.12 10.45 13.91
N LEU A 217 13.40 10.43 15.03
CA LEU A 217 13.86 9.77 16.25
C LEU A 217 13.79 8.25 16.06
N VAL A 218 14.94 7.59 16.16
CA VAL A 218 15.02 6.13 16.09
C VAL A 218 14.48 5.53 17.39
N ASP A 219 13.41 4.75 17.28
CA ASP A 219 12.79 4.02 18.40
C ASP A 219 13.42 2.62 18.56
N SER A 220 13.69 1.94 17.44
CA SER A 220 14.37 0.64 17.42
C SER A 220 15.06 0.40 16.07
N VAL A 221 15.99 -0.56 16.07
CA VAL A 221 16.72 -1.01 14.87
C VAL A 221 16.67 -2.53 14.84
N ALA A 222 16.42 -3.12 13.68
CA ALA A 222 16.43 -4.57 13.46
C ALA A 222 17.79 -5.15 13.83
N PRO A 223 17.89 -6.09 14.80
CA PRO A 223 19.15 -6.63 15.24
C PRO A 223 20.00 -7.30 14.13
N GLU A 224 19.32 -7.88 13.14
CA GLU A 224 19.91 -8.54 11.97
C GLU A 224 20.33 -7.59 10.86
N SER A 225 19.96 -6.31 10.94
CA SER A 225 20.28 -5.31 9.91
C SER A 225 21.74 -4.87 9.94
N ASP A 226 22.27 -4.48 8.79
CA ASP A 226 23.58 -3.80 8.69
C ASP A 226 23.56 -2.45 9.42
N THR A 227 22.39 -1.82 9.52
CA THR A 227 22.15 -0.60 10.30
C THR A 227 22.51 -0.78 11.78
N ALA A 228 22.08 -1.89 12.39
CA ALA A 228 22.46 -2.23 13.77
C ALA A 228 23.94 -2.58 13.87
N ALA A 229 24.48 -3.35 12.91
CA ALA A 229 25.90 -3.72 12.86
C ALA A 229 26.83 -2.51 12.73
N LYS A 230 26.39 -1.45 12.03
CA LYS A 230 27.10 -0.15 11.91
C LYS A 230 26.88 0.77 13.11
N GLY A 231 26.08 0.35 14.07
CA GLY A 231 25.94 0.97 15.38
C GLY A 231 24.92 2.09 15.47
N LEU A 232 23.97 2.22 14.55
CA LEU A 232 22.78 3.04 14.77
C LEU A 232 21.94 2.41 15.87
N ALA A 233 21.36 3.22 16.75
CA ALA A 233 20.64 2.71 17.91
C ALA A 233 19.46 3.61 18.30
N ALA A 234 18.56 3.07 19.11
CA ALA A 234 17.46 3.84 19.69
C ALA A 234 17.98 5.11 20.41
N GLY A 235 17.28 6.21 20.21
CA GLY A 235 17.63 7.54 20.71
C GLY A 235 18.50 8.37 19.77
N ASP A 236 18.98 7.82 18.64
CA ASP A 236 19.59 8.61 17.57
C ASP A 236 18.50 9.40 16.82
N ILE A 237 18.91 10.47 16.17
CA ILE A 237 18.02 11.26 15.31
C ILE A 237 18.57 11.22 13.90
N LEU A 238 17.92 10.52 12.98
CA LEU A 238 18.27 10.50 11.57
C LEU A 238 17.93 11.88 10.96
N ILE A 239 18.90 12.50 10.32
CA ILE A 239 18.80 13.86 9.77
C ILE A 239 19.20 13.95 8.30
N GLY A 240 19.70 12.86 7.73
CA GLY A 240 20.09 12.81 6.31
C GLY A 240 20.16 11.38 5.79
N VAL A 241 19.84 11.22 4.51
CA VAL A 241 19.92 9.98 3.72
C VAL A 241 20.53 10.36 2.36
N ASP A 242 21.64 9.70 1.96
CA ASP A 242 22.38 9.95 0.71
C ASP A 242 22.65 11.43 0.42
N ASP A 243 23.18 12.14 1.41
CA ASP A 243 23.47 13.58 1.35
C ASP A 243 22.23 14.49 1.23
N ILE A 244 21.01 13.92 1.25
CA ILE A 244 19.75 14.64 1.27
C ILE A 244 19.33 14.81 2.73
N ARG A 245 19.05 16.05 3.16
CA ARG A 245 18.47 16.32 4.47
C ARG A 245 17.06 15.75 4.55
N VAL A 246 16.77 15.01 5.61
CA VAL A 246 15.42 14.47 5.88
C VAL A 246 14.91 15.01 7.21
N GLU A 247 13.64 15.35 7.26
CA GLU A 247 12.97 15.88 8.46
C GLU A 247 11.84 14.94 8.91
N THR A 248 11.37 14.08 7.99
CA THR A 248 10.28 13.13 8.21
C THR A 248 10.65 11.74 7.70
N ILE A 249 9.94 10.72 8.21
CA ILE A 249 10.03 9.35 7.66
C ILE A 249 9.70 9.34 6.17
N SER A 250 8.75 10.17 5.77
CA SER A 250 8.37 10.42 4.39
C SER A 250 9.55 10.79 3.50
N ASP A 251 10.32 11.79 3.92
CA ASP A 251 11.49 12.22 3.15
C ASP A 251 12.49 11.09 3.01
N ALA A 252 12.75 10.38 4.13
CA ALA A 252 13.68 9.27 4.16
C ALA A 252 13.25 8.10 3.27
N CYS A 253 11.95 7.72 3.30
CA CYS A 253 11.39 6.71 2.41
C CYS A 253 11.50 7.11 0.94
N THR A 254 11.27 8.39 0.61
CA THR A 254 11.40 8.89 -0.76
C THR A 254 12.81 8.68 -1.33
N VAL A 255 13.85 8.84 -0.49
CA VAL A 255 15.24 8.59 -0.91
C VAL A 255 15.51 7.09 -0.95
N ARG A 256 15.13 6.34 0.08
CA ARG A 256 15.30 4.88 0.15
C ARG A 256 14.70 4.18 -1.08
N ASP A 257 13.52 4.59 -1.51
CA ASP A 257 12.77 3.97 -2.60
C ASP A 257 13.41 4.16 -3.98
N GLN A 258 14.47 4.95 -4.08
CA GLN A 258 15.30 5.05 -5.28
C GLN A 258 16.34 3.91 -5.36
N HIS A 259 16.51 3.16 -4.28
CA HIS A 259 17.41 2.00 -4.18
C HIS A 259 16.67 0.68 -4.31
N LYS A 260 17.46 -0.39 -4.38
CA LYS A 260 16.99 -1.78 -4.28
C LYS A 260 17.60 -2.45 -3.05
N ALA A 261 16.98 -3.51 -2.58
CA ALA A 261 17.57 -4.37 -1.56
C ALA A 261 18.96 -4.85 -2.02
N GLY A 262 19.92 -4.87 -1.08
CA GLY A 262 21.32 -5.19 -1.34
C GLY A 262 22.20 -4.01 -1.79
N GLU A 263 21.61 -2.88 -2.18
CA GLU A 263 22.38 -1.66 -2.46
C GLU A 263 22.82 -0.97 -1.16
N THR A 264 23.80 -0.08 -1.27
CA THR A 264 24.30 0.69 -0.13
C THR A 264 23.64 2.05 -0.06
N MET A 265 23.43 2.54 1.17
CA MET A 265 22.83 3.83 1.47
C MET A 265 23.61 4.51 2.59
N LYS A 266 23.86 5.81 2.49
CA LYS A 266 24.49 6.61 3.52
C LYS A 266 23.45 7.20 4.45
N LEU A 267 23.63 7.01 5.77
CA LEU A 267 22.79 7.59 6.81
C LEU A 267 23.58 8.61 7.61
N THR A 268 23.02 9.80 7.78
CA THR A 268 23.55 10.86 8.63
C THR A 268 22.65 11.04 9.84
N PHE A 269 23.18 10.91 11.05
CA PHE A 269 22.41 10.98 12.28
C PHE A 269 23.09 11.81 13.37
N TYR A 270 22.28 12.37 14.25
CA TYR A 270 22.71 13.13 15.41
C TYR A 270 22.68 12.26 16.66
N ARG A 271 23.77 12.28 17.44
CA ARG A 271 23.90 11.57 18.72
C ARG A 271 24.72 12.41 19.70
N ARG A 272 24.16 12.73 20.87
CA ARG A 272 24.87 13.40 22.00
C ARG A 272 25.62 14.66 21.57
N GLY A 273 25.03 15.56 20.85
CA GLY A 273 25.61 16.82 20.43
C GLY A 273 26.49 16.77 19.19
N GLY A 274 26.65 15.63 18.54
CA GLY A 274 27.44 15.47 17.32
C GLY A 274 26.73 14.74 16.19
N THR A 275 27.05 15.12 14.96
CA THR A 275 26.63 14.44 13.75
C THR A 275 27.58 13.31 13.41
N ARG A 276 27.05 12.18 12.96
CA ARG A 276 27.78 10.98 12.53
C ARG A 276 27.23 10.48 11.22
N GLU A 277 28.05 9.75 10.48
CA GLU A 277 27.67 9.12 9.22
C GLU A 277 28.02 7.64 9.25
N ILE A 278 27.15 6.82 8.66
CA ILE A 278 27.40 5.41 8.38
C ILE A 278 26.93 5.08 6.98
N THR A 279 27.54 4.09 6.36
CA THR A 279 27.04 3.50 5.11
C THR A 279 26.55 2.09 5.43
N ILE A 280 25.32 1.82 5.11
CA ILE A 280 24.62 0.56 5.36
C ILE A 280 24.33 -0.17 4.05
N THR A 281 24.14 -1.48 4.13
CA THR A 281 23.55 -2.28 3.07
C THR A 281 22.06 -2.47 3.39
N LEU A 282 21.20 -2.13 2.43
CA LEU A 282 19.76 -2.26 2.56
C LEU A 282 19.36 -3.74 2.57
N MET A 283 18.56 -4.12 3.55
CA MET A 283 17.93 -5.44 3.59
C MET A 283 16.70 -5.50 2.68
N GLU A 284 16.17 -6.68 2.43
CA GLU A 284 14.94 -6.88 1.69
C GLU A 284 13.74 -6.85 2.64
N GLU A 285 12.69 -6.10 2.27
CA GLU A 285 11.44 -6.08 3.00
C GLU A 285 10.72 -7.43 2.83
N THR A 286 10.35 -8.05 3.94
CA THR A 286 9.60 -9.31 3.99
C THR A 286 8.34 -9.15 4.83
N LEU A 287 7.38 -10.07 4.73
CA LEU A 287 6.08 -10.01 5.42
C LEU A 287 6.18 -9.74 6.93
N ASN A 288 7.28 -10.12 7.57
CA ASN A 288 7.50 -9.97 9.01
C ASN A 288 8.30 -8.71 9.39
N ALA A 289 8.56 -7.81 8.45
CA ALA A 289 9.33 -6.60 8.72
C ALA A 289 8.47 -5.57 9.47
N ALA A 290 8.62 -5.49 10.79
CA ALA A 290 7.94 -4.52 11.65
C ALA A 290 8.64 -3.15 11.70
N TYR A 291 9.25 -2.73 10.58
CA TYR A 291 10.05 -1.49 10.49
C TYR A 291 9.43 -0.56 9.46
N ASN A 292 9.39 0.75 9.77
CA ASN A 292 8.74 1.75 8.92
C ASN A 292 9.72 2.51 8.00
N PHE A 293 11.02 2.18 8.08
CA PHE A 293 12.03 2.76 7.20
C PHE A 293 13.17 1.78 6.86
#